data_b730ecf8ac588fcf21ce50c095bd0857
#
_entry.id   b730ecf8ac588fcf21ce50c095bd0857
#
_cell.length_a   1.000
_cell.length_b   1.000
_cell.length_c   1.000
_cell.angle_alpha   90.00
_cell.angle_beta   90.00
_cell.angle_gamma   90.00
#
_symmetry.space_group_name_H-M   'P 1'
#
loop_
_entity.id
_entity.type
_entity.pdbx_description
1 polymer ?
#
loop_
_entity_poly.entity_id
_entity_poly.type
_entity_poly.pdbx_seq_one_letter_code
_entity_poly.pdbx_strand_id
1 'polypeptide(L)'
;MRQKYGQHFLIDKNIICQIVDAAFLLRSEQVVEIGPGKGALTMELAARGLTDFTVVEIDPEMVSFLRAHLPPQAGINIVAENFLKLDWARLRAVPTLFISNLPYMAAADILDKVLAWPHFKTAVFMFQKEHVQKIRARAGDEFYGPLSIFSQLRARVSLVCKVGRSAFAPPPKVESAVLAFEKITPPDVPWEKLRQVVLASFLHRRKTLLNALVLAGYEKEKISAALNILHVPLTVRPEEITAAQYVTLSRFC
;
A
#
# COMPACT_ATOMS: atom_id res chain seq x y z
N MET A 1 27.63 -2.54 -12.53
CA MET A 1 26.38 -1.83 -12.92
C MET A 1 25.85 -1.06 -11.71
N ARG A 2 25.68 0.26 -11.81
CA ARG A 2 24.99 1.03 -10.76
C ARG A 2 23.51 0.63 -10.78
N GLN A 3 22.98 0.13 -9.65
CA GLN A 3 21.54 -0.15 -9.47
C GLN A 3 20.76 1.15 -9.61
N LYS A 4 20.10 1.35 -10.74
CA LYS A 4 19.42 2.59 -11.11
C LYS A 4 18.23 2.93 -10.20
N TYR A 5 17.68 1.91 -9.48
CA TYR A 5 16.48 2.03 -8.63
C TYR A 5 16.62 1.28 -7.28
N GLY A 6 17.84 0.92 -6.83
CA GLY A 6 18.02 0.16 -5.58
C GLY A 6 17.30 -1.19 -5.56
N GLN A 7 17.21 -1.85 -6.71
CA GLN A 7 16.45 -3.07 -6.91
C GLN A 7 17.05 -4.26 -6.15
N HIS A 8 16.23 -4.97 -5.39
CA HIS A 8 16.51 -6.26 -4.77
C HIS A 8 15.57 -7.29 -5.38
N PHE A 9 16.10 -8.16 -6.24
CA PHE A 9 15.31 -9.16 -6.94
C PHE A 9 15.00 -10.33 -6.00
N LEU A 10 13.73 -10.68 -5.88
CA LEU A 10 13.30 -11.86 -5.12
C LEU A 10 13.72 -13.12 -5.89
N ILE A 11 14.45 -14.02 -5.22
CA ILE A 11 14.97 -15.27 -5.80
C ILE A 11 14.52 -16.52 -5.05
N ASP A 12 13.98 -16.37 -3.83
CA ASP A 12 13.52 -17.50 -3.03
C ASP A 12 12.17 -18.01 -3.56
N LYS A 13 12.19 -19.23 -4.11
CA LYS A 13 11.01 -19.87 -4.70
C LYS A 13 9.89 -20.11 -3.69
N ASN A 14 10.21 -20.43 -2.43
CA ASN A 14 9.19 -20.66 -1.41
C ASN A 14 8.43 -19.38 -1.09
N ILE A 15 9.14 -18.23 -1.02
CA ILE A 15 8.52 -16.93 -0.81
C ILE A 15 7.68 -16.53 -2.02
N ILE A 16 8.20 -16.72 -3.25
CA ILE A 16 7.45 -16.49 -4.49
C ILE A 16 6.15 -17.27 -4.48
N CYS A 17 6.20 -18.58 -4.17
CA CYS A 17 5.02 -19.44 -4.07
C CYS A 17 4.04 -18.92 -3.02
N GLN A 18 4.48 -18.56 -1.80
CA GLN A 18 3.59 -18.05 -0.76
C GLN A 18 2.88 -16.76 -1.16
N ILE A 19 3.56 -15.84 -1.88
CA ILE A 19 2.96 -14.60 -2.39
C ILE A 19 1.87 -14.93 -3.42
N VAL A 20 2.18 -15.82 -4.35
CA VAL A 20 1.26 -16.20 -5.43
C VAL A 20 0.09 -17.02 -4.87
N ASP A 21 0.32 -17.93 -3.91
CA ASP A 21 -0.75 -18.66 -3.21
C ASP A 21 -1.73 -17.71 -2.54
N ALA A 22 -1.24 -16.72 -1.82
CA ALA A 22 -2.07 -15.71 -1.19
C ALA A 22 -2.90 -14.92 -2.23
N ALA A 23 -2.31 -14.59 -3.38
CA ALA A 23 -3.00 -13.92 -4.47
C ALA A 23 -4.13 -14.79 -5.07
N PHE A 24 -3.87 -16.08 -5.31
CA PHE A 24 -4.88 -17.00 -5.83
C PHE A 24 -6.04 -17.26 -4.87
N LEU A 25 -5.79 -17.29 -3.56
CA LEU A 25 -6.84 -17.43 -2.53
C LEU A 25 -7.82 -16.23 -2.56
N LEU A 26 -7.33 -15.04 -2.89
CA LEU A 26 -8.10 -13.80 -2.84
C LEU A 26 -8.94 -13.53 -4.12
N ARG A 27 -8.85 -14.33 -5.13
CA ARG A 27 -9.57 -14.32 -6.42
C ARG A 27 -10.10 -12.96 -6.87
N SER A 28 -9.77 -12.56 -8.07
CA SER A 28 -10.23 -11.29 -8.65
C SER A 28 -10.42 -11.42 -10.15
N GLU A 29 -11.18 -10.50 -10.75
CA GLU A 29 -11.46 -10.51 -12.20
C GLU A 29 -10.30 -9.93 -13.03
N GLN A 30 -9.42 -9.17 -12.37
CA GLN A 30 -8.20 -8.63 -12.96
C GLN A 30 -7.05 -8.77 -11.96
N VAL A 31 -5.87 -9.08 -12.47
CA VAL A 31 -4.62 -9.07 -11.70
C VAL A 31 -3.66 -8.04 -12.31
N VAL A 32 -3.06 -7.23 -11.45
CA VAL A 32 -2.06 -6.22 -11.83
C VAL A 32 -0.82 -6.40 -10.98
N GLU A 33 0.30 -6.74 -11.61
CA GLU A 33 1.60 -6.75 -10.94
C GLU A 33 2.30 -5.40 -11.09
N ILE A 34 2.81 -4.86 -9.99
CA ILE A 34 3.50 -3.56 -9.98
C ILE A 34 5.00 -3.80 -9.79
N GLY A 35 5.82 -3.31 -10.74
CA GLY A 35 7.26 -3.45 -10.70
C GLY A 35 7.72 -4.89 -10.75
N PRO A 36 7.38 -5.67 -11.80
CA PRO A 36 7.76 -7.07 -11.92
C PRO A 36 9.26 -7.31 -11.95
N GLY A 37 10.06 -6.31 -12.31
CA GLY A 37 11.50 -6.43 -12.46
C GLY A 37 11.88 -7.54 -13.43
N LYS A 38 12.61 -8.56 -12.94
CA LYS A 38 12.94 -9.76 -13.74
C LYS A 38 11.80 -10.79 -13.85
N GLY A 39 10.60 -10.47 -13.38
CA GLY A 39 9.40 -11.29 -13.56
C GLY A 39 9.30 -12.50 -12.62
N ALA A 40 9.88 -12.45 -11.43
CA ALA A 40 9.83 -13.58 -10.51
C ALA A 40 8.40 -13.99 -10.13
N LEU A 41 7.54 -13.02 -9.80
CA LEU A 41 6.12 -13.27 -9.54
C LEU A 41 5.36 -13.48 -10.85
N THR A 42 5.65 -12.70 -11.90
CA THR A 42 5.02 -12.79 -13.22
C THR A 42 5.11 -14.22 -13.80
N MET A 43 6.32 -14.79 -13.76
CA MET A 43 6.56 -16.15 -14.29
C MET A 43 5.83 -17.22 -13.47
N GLU A 44 5.79 -17.09 -12.15
CA GLU A 44 5.08 -18.01 -11.27
C GLU A 44 3.55 -17.91 -11.48
N LEU A 45 3.01 -16.70 -11.61
CA LEU A 45 1.60 -16.49 -11.96
C LEU A 45 1.24 -17.17 -13.28
N ALA A 46 2.05 -16.96 -14.32
CA ALA A 46 1.84 -17.60 -15.64
C ALA A 46 2.01 -19.13 -15.58
N ALA A 47 2.99 -19.63 -14.85
CA ALA A 47 3.21 -21.09 -14.69
C ALA A 47 2.04 -21.79 -14.00
N ARG A 48 1.28 -21.07 -13.15
CA ARG A 48 0.06 -21.56 -12.51
C ARG A 48 -1.20 -21.36 -13.35
N GLY A 49 -1.06 -20.98 -14.60
CA GLY A 49 -2.15 -20.85 -15.56
C GLY A 49 -2.93 -19.54 -15.49
N LEU A 50 -2.42 -18.52 -14.78
CA LEU A 50 -2.99 -17.18 -14.89
C LEU A 50 -2.66 -16.60 -16.26
N THR A 51 -3.70 -16.23 -16.99
CA THR A 51 -3.60 -15.59 -18.31
C THR A 51 -4.29 -14.24 -18.27
N ASP A 52 -3.98 -13.37 -19.24
CA ASP A 52 -4.63 -12.07 -19.43
C ASP A 52 -4.53 -11.15 -18.19
N PHE A 53 -3.32 -10.98 -17.67
CA PHE A 53 -3.06 -10.05 -16.57
C PHE A 53 -2.08 -8.94 -16.99
N THR A 54 -2.06 -7.86 -16.23
CA THR A 54 -1.26 -6.67 -16.53
C THR A 54 -0.04 -6.59 -15.62
N VAL A 55 1.12 -6.23 -16.18
CA VAL A 55 2.31 -5.85 -15.43
C VAL A 55 2.68 -4.41 -15.76
N VAL A 56 3.00 -3.60 -14.74
CA VAL A 56 3.39 -2.19 -14.89
C VAL A 56 4.82 -2.01 -14.46
N GLU A 57 5.72 -1.68 -15.40
CA GLU A 57 7.16 -1.55 -15.15
C GLU A 57 7.68 -0.22 -15.67
N ILE A 58 8.45 0.48 -14.84
CA ILE A 58 9.04 1.78 -15.18
C ILE A 58 10.39 1.65 -15.88
N ASP A 59 11.15 0.56 -15.61
CA ASP A 59 12.49 0.38 -16.13
C ASP A 59 12.46 -0.23 -17.55
N PRO A 60 12.90 0.51 -18.60
CA PRO A 60 12.88 0.01 -19.97
C PRO A 60 13.74 -1.26 -20.18
N GLU A 61 14.81 -1.44 -19.38
CA GLU A 61 15.63 -2.65 -19.46
C GLU A 61 14.84 -3.86 -18.96
N MET A 62 14.09 -3.70 -17.88
CA MET A 62 13.21 -4.76 -17.35
C MET A 62 12.03 -5.03 -18.27
N VAL A 63 11.44 -4.00 -18.88
CA VAL A 63 10.41 -4.17 -19.92
C VAL A 63 10.93 -5.01 -21.10
N SER A 64 12.13 -4.71 -21.60
CA SER A 64 12.75 -5.46 -22.68
C SER A 64 13.05 -6.90 -22.25
N PHE A 65 13.54 -7.09 -21.04
CA PHE A 65 13.78 -8.42 -20.47
C PHE A 65 12.49 -9.24 -20.39
N LEU A 66 11.42 -8.67 -19.86
CA LEU A 66 10.12 -9.35 -19.76
C LEU A 66 9.58 -9.76 -21.12
N ARG A 67 9.61 -8.86 -22.11
CA ARG A 67 9.18 -9.18 -23.49
C ARG A 67 9.94 -10.35 -24.12
N ALA A 68 11.24 -10.49 -23.77
CA ALA A 68 12.07 -11.57 -24.30
C ALA A 68 11.88 -12.92 -23.59
N HIS A 69 11.42 -12.93 -22.34
CA HIS A 69 11.43 -14.13 -21.49
C HIS A 69 10.05 -14.61 -21.06
N LEU A 70 9.00 -13.77 -21.17
CA LEU A 70 7.65 -14.19 -20.81
C LEU A 70 7.04 -15.08 -21.91
N PRO A 71 6.25 -16.09 -21.53
CA PRO A 71 5.61 -16.97 -22.50
C PRO A 71 4.56 -16.18 -23.31
N PRO A 72 4.67 -16.14 -24.66
CA PRO A 72 3.75 -15.36 -25.49
C PRO A 72 2.27 -15.74 -25.33
N GLN A 73 2.01 -17.02 -25.06
CA GLN A 73 0.65 -17.56 -24.87
C GLN A 73 -0.02 -17.13 -23.56
N ALA A 74 0.70 -16.53 -22.62
CA ALA A 74 0.12 -16.10 -21.35
C ALA A 74 -0.73 -14.82 -21.46
N GLY A 75 -0.72 -14.12 -22.61
CA GLY A 75 -1.52 -12.91 -22.83
C GLY A 75 -1.19 -11.77 -21.86
N ILE A 76 0.08 -11.66 -21.40
CA ILE A 76 0.48 -10.68 -20.39
C ILE A 76 0.59 -9.30 -21.03
N ASN A 77 -0.21 -8.34 -20.54
CA ASN A 77 -0.15 -6.95 -20.96
C ASN A 77 0.97 -6.21 -20.23
N ILE A 78 2.03 -5.82 -20.94
CA ILE A 78 3.16 -5.06 -20.35
C ILE A 78 2.96 -3.57 -20.60
N VAL A 79 2.72 -2.83 -19.51
CA VAL A 79 2.59 -1.37 -19.50
C VAL A 79 3.93 -0.76 -19.05
N ALA A 80 4.66 -0.15 -20.00
CA ALA A 80 5.95 0.49 -19.76
C ALA A 80 5.75 1.91 -19.21
N GLU A 81 5.44 2.05 -17.92
CA GLU A 81 5.10 3.33 -17.30
C GLU A 81 5.37 3.34 -15.79
N ASN A 82 5.50 4.54 -15.22
CA ASN A 82 5.49 4.71 -13.76
C ASN A 82 4.08 4.46 -13.21
N PHE A 83 3.92 3.44 -12.37
CA PHE A 83 2.63 3.11 -11.76
C PHE A 83 1.98 4.31 -11.04
N LEU A 84 2.76 5.16 -10.38
CA LEU A 84 2.22 6.34 -9.69
C LEU A 84 1.61 7.37 -10.65
N LYS A 85 2.03 7.36 -11.93
CA LYS A 85 1.49 8.22 -12.99
C LYS A 85 0.46 7.51 -13.88
N LEU A 86 0.28 6.21 -13.70
CA LEU A 86 -0.64 5.40 -14.49
C LEU A 86 -2.06 5.99 -14.38
N ASP A 87 -2.66 6.25 -15.56
CA ASP A 87 -4.08 6.55 -15.65
C ASP A 87 -4.89 5.27 -15.41
N TRP A 88 -5.84 5.34 -14.49
CA TRP A 88 -6.71 4.21 -14.18
C TRP A 88 -7.55 3.73 -15.39
N ALA A 89 -7.79 4.60 -16.37
CA ALA A 89 -8.47 4.24 -17.62
C ALA A 89 -7.72 3.16 -18.44
N ARG A 90 -6.45 2.92 -18.13
CA ARG A 90 -5.65 1.83 -18.73
C ARG A 90 -5.90 0.46 -18.11
N LEU A 91 -6.61 0.41 -17.00
CA LEU A 91 -7.05 -0.82 -16.34
C LEU A 91 -8.55 -0.98 -16.52
N ARG A 92 -9.02 -2.22 -16.56
CA ARG A 92 -10.46 -2.49 -16.58
C ARG A 92 -11.12 -2.03 -15.29
N ALA A 93 -12.31 -1.47 -15.36
CA ALA A 93 -13.09 -1.03 -14.20
C ALA A 93 -13.81 -2.24 -13.53
N VAL A 94 -13.05 -3.25 -13.12
CA VAL A 94 -13.52 -4.51 -12.50
C VAL A 94 -12.76 -4.78 -11.19
N PRO A 95 -13.30 -5.62 -10.30
CA PRO A 95 -12.62 -6.02 -9.08
C PRO A 95 -11.18 -6.51 -9.36
N THR A 96 -10.20 -5.79 -8.81
CA THR A 96 -8.79 -5.99 -9.13
C THR A 96 -7.97 -6.43 -7.93
N LEU A 97 -7.10 -7.40 -8.16
CA LEU A 97 -6.01 -7.78 -7.27
C LEU A 97 -4.72 -7.12 -7.74
N PHE A 98 -4.01 -6.49 -6.80
CA PHE A 98 -2.66 -6.00 -7.02
C PHE A 98 -1.64 -6.89 -6.32
N ILE A 99 -0.53 -7.19 -7.00
CA ILE A 99 0.56 -7.99 -6.45
C ILE A 99 1.89 -7.29 -6.70
N SER A 100 2.82 -7.33 -5.75
CA SER A 100 4.14 -6.72 -5.94
C SER A 100 5.16 -7.11 -4.87
N ASN A 101 6.41 -7.25 -5.31
CA ASN A 101 7.57 -6.98 -4.49
C ASN A 101 7.88 -5.48 -4.63
N LEU A 102 7.29 -4.64 -3.79
CA LEU A 102 7.29 -3.18 -3.96
C LEU A 102 8.69 -2.56 -3.93
N PRO A 103 8.97 -1.57 -4.83
CA PRO A 103 10.15 -0.75 -4.71
C PRO A 103 10.07 0.06 -3.40
N TYR A 104 11.05 -0.11 -2.52
CA TYR A 104 11.00 0.38 -1.13
C TYR A 104 10.73 1.88 -1.00
N MET A 105 11.30 2.69 -1.89
CA MET A 105 11.14 4.15 -1.85
C MET A 105 9.72 4.62 -2.20
N ALA A 106 9.00 3.87 -3.01
CA ALA A 106 7.66 4.23 -3.50
C ALA A 106 6.53 3.41 -2.83
N ALA A 107 6.87 2.52 -1.90
CA ALA A 107 5.94 1.53 -1.36
C ALA A 107 4.71 2.16 -0.68
N ALA A 108 4.89 3.24 0.07
CA ALA A 108 3.79 3.95 0.74
C ALA A 108 2.86 4.65 -0.27
N ASP A 109 3.44 5.32 -1.26
CA ASP A 109 2.67 6.05 -2.29
C ASP A 109 1.91 5.06 -3.20
N ILE A 110 2.53 3.93 -3.54
CA ILE A 110 1.87 2.87 -4.30
C ILE A 110 0.70 2.30 -3.52
N LEU A 111 0.88 2.01 -2.23
CA LEU A 111 -0.20 1.51 -1.37
C LEU A 111 -1.35 2.51 -1.29
N ASP A 112 -1.07 3.80 -1.04
CA ASP A 112 -2.08 4.86 -0.98
C ASP A 112 -2.87 4.93 -2.30
N LYS A 113 -2.17 4.94 -3.46
CA LYS A 113 -2.79 4.95 -4.78
C LYS A 113 -3.67 3.73 -5.02
N VAL A 114 -3.23 2.52 -4.67
CA VAL A 114 -4.00 1.28 -4.83
C VAL A 114 -5.24 1.27 -3.95
N LEU A 115 -5.10 1.62 -2.67
CA LEU A 115 -6.23 1.66 -1.73
C LEU A 115 -7.28 2.73 -2.09
N ALA A 116 -6.88 3.80 -2.78
CA ALA A 116 -7.78 4.84 -3.25
C ALA A 116 -8.59 4.44 -4.50
N TRP A 117 -8.16 3.41 -5.24
CA TRP A 117 -8.83 3.05 -6.48
C TRP A 117 -10.21 2.42 -6.24
N PRO A 118 -11.28 2.90 -6.92
CA PRO A 118 -12.66 2.41 -6.68
C PRO A 118 -12.83 0.89 -6.86
N HIS A 119 -12.10 0.30 -7.83
CA HIS A 119 -12.17 -1.12 -8.16
C HIS A 119 -11.10 -1.97 -7.44
N PHE A 120 -10.34 -1.38 -6.50
CA PHE A 120 -9.51 -2.17 -5.60
C PHE A 120 -10.35 -3.20 -4.86
N LYS A 121 -9.95 -4.47 -4.91
CA LYS A 121 -10.56 -5.57 -4.16
C LYS A 121 -9.58 -6.13 -3.14
N THR A 122 -8.38 -6.49 -3.61
CA THR A 122 -7.35 -7.10 -2.76
C THR A 122 -5.95 -6.67 -3.23
N ALA A 123 -4.96 -6.79 -2.34
CA ALA A 123 -3.57 -6.68 -2.72
C ALA A 123 -2.68 -7.62 -1.90
N VAL A 124 -1.61 -8.12 -2.51
CA VAL A 124 -0.55 -8.89 -1.84
C VAL A 124 0.77 -8.20 -2.12
N PHE A 125 1.30 -7.52 -1.10
CA PHE A 125 2.47 -6.68 -1.24
C PHE A 125 3.57 -7.05 -0.26
N MET A 126 4.82 -7.05 -0.74
CA MET A 126 6.00 -7.15 0.11
C MET A 126 6.52 -5.77 0.47
N PHE A 127 6.79 -5.57 1.77
CA PHE A 127 7.32 -4.33 2.34
C PHE A 127 8.54 -4.59 3.18
N GLN A 128 9.39 -3.58 3.33
CA GLN A 128 10.41 -3.56 4.38
C GLN A 128 9.76 -3.55 5.77
N LYS A 129 10.46 -4.11 6.77
CA LYS A 129 10.02 -4.23 8.16
C LYS A 129 9.45 -2.94 8.73
N GLU A 130 10.08 -1.80 8.47
CA GLU A 130 9.61 -0.50 8.96
C GLU A 130 8.21 -0.13 8.41
N HIS A 131 7.97 -0.35 7.11
CA HIS A 131 6.65 -0.12 6.51
C HIS A 131 5.61 -1.08 7.10
N VAL A 132 5.97 -2.35 7.33
CA VAL A 132 5.09 -3.33 7.97
C VAL A 132 4.69 -2.87 9.37
N GLN A 133 5.64 -2.35 10.16
CA GLN A 133 5.38 -1.79 11.49
C GLN A 133 4.41 -0.61 11.40
N LYS A 134 4.65 0.35 10.48
CA LYS A 134 3.76 1.50 10.26
C LYS A 134 2.35 1.10 9.80
N ILE A 135 2.23 0.17 8.84
CA ILE A 135 0.92 -0.26 8.31
C ILE A 135 0.09 -0.94 9.41
N ARG A 136 0.71 -1.75 10.27
CA ARG A 136 0.03 -2.57 11.29
C ARG A 136 -0.07 -1.92 12.66
N ALA A 137 0.54 -0.77 12.86
CA ALA A 137 0.53 -0.05 14.13
C ALA A 137 -0.91 0.35 14.53
N ARG A 138 -1.21 0.32 15.82
CA ARG A 138 -2.47 0.76 16.42
C ARG A 138 -2.28 2.10 17.12
N ALA A 139 -3.38 2.78 17.40
CA ALA A 139 -3.33 4.01 18.18
C ALA A 139 -2.57 3.79 19.51
N GLY A 140 -1.64 4.68 19.81
CA GLY A 140 -0.72 4.57 20.93
C GLY A 140 0.61 3.88 20.63
N ASP A 141 0.75 3.17 19.50
CA ASP A 141 2.02 2.56 19.11
C ASP A 141 3.01 3.60 18.56
N GLU A 142 4.30 3.37 18.73
CA GLU A 142 5.39 4.25 18.28
C GLU A 142 5.33 4.55 16.77
N PHE A 143 5.00 3.54 15.96
CA PHE A 143 4.96 3.64 14.49
C PHE A 143 3.60 4.07 13.94
N TYR A 144 2.63 4.36 14.80
CA TYR A 144 1.30 4.77 14.36
C TYR A 144 1.32 6.14 13.67
N GLY A 145 0.60 6.24 12.55
CA GLY A 145 0.55 7.45 11.74
C GLY A 145 -0.37 7.33 10.52
N PRO A 146 -0.25 8.26 9.57
CA PRO A 146 -1.14 8.30 8.39
C PRO A 146 -1.25 6.98 7.65
N LEU A 147 -0.11 6.27 7.45
CA LEU A 147 -0.09 4.99 6.74
C LEU A 147 -0.90 3.91 7.48
N SER A 148 -0.84 3.89 8.82
CA SER A 148 -1.66 3.01 9.66
C SER A 148 -3.14 3.29 9.49
N ILE A 149 -3.51 4.58 9.60
CA ILE A 149 -4.90 5.05 9.55
C ILE A 149 -5.51 4.76 8.18
N PHE A 150 -4.84 5.13 7.09
CA PHE A 150 -5.34 4.94 5.74
C PHE A 150 -5.49 3.46 5.39
N SER A 151 -4.53 2.63 5.78
CA SER A 151 -4.63 1.18 5.58
C SER A 151 -5.82 0.58 6.33
N GLN A 152 -6.01 0.92 7.61
CA GLN A 152 -7.09 0.40 8.45
C GLN A 152 -8.49 0.86 8.00
N LEU A 153 -8.60 2.04 7.41
CA LEU A 153 -9.88 2.57 6.92
C LEU A 153 -10.28 2.04 5.54
N ARG A 154 -9.36 1.41 4.81
CA ARG A 154 -9.58 0.93 3.44
C ARG A 154 -9.49 -0.58 3.30
N ALA A 155 -8.73 -1.26 4.19
CA ALA A 155 -8.48 -2.68 4.05
C ALA A 155 -8.34 -3.38 5.41
N ARG A 156 -8.74 -4.65 5.44
CA ARG A 156 -8.28 -5.61 6.45
C ARG A 156 -6.88 -6.04 6.06
N VAL A 157 -5.93 -5.88 6.97
CA VAL A 157 -4.51 -6.20 6.74
C VAL A 157 -4.11 -7.44 7.51
N SER A 158 -3.59 -8.45 6.82
CA SER A 158 -3.07 -9.68 7.40
C SER A 158 -1.62 -9.94 6.99
N LEU A 159 -0.86 -10.61 7.85
CA LEU A 159 0.50 -11.06 7.55
C LEU A 159 0.43 -12.39 6.79
N VAL A 160 1.03 -12.43 5.59
CA VAL A 160 1.19 -13.67 4.83
C VAL A 160 2.44 -14.42 5.30
N CYS A 161 3.61 -13.78 5.19
CA CYS A 161 4.87 -14.37 5.65
C CYS A 161 5.93 -13.29 5.98
N LYS A 162 6.93 -13.71 6.78
CA LYS A 162 8.16 -12.93 6.99
C LYS A 162 9.20 -13.33 5.94
N VAL A 163 10.01 -12.38 5.48
CA VAL A 163 10.98 -12.59 4.41
C VAL A 163 12.36 -12.15 4.87
N GLY A 164 13.27 -13.12 4.94
CA GLY A 164 14.66 -12.89 5.28
C GLY A 164 15.43 -12.21 4.14
N ARG A 165 16.55 -11.58 4.48
CA ARG A 165 17.40 -10.87 3.52
C ARG A 165 18.00 -11.80 2.44
N SER A 166 18.25 -13.07 2.77
CA SER A 166 18.75 -14.09 1.85
C SER A 166 17.80 -14.46 0.71
N ALA A 167 16.53 -14.09 0.83
CA ALA A 167 15.54 -14.30 -0.22
C ALA A 167 15.76 -13.42 -1.47
N PHE A 168 16.73 -12.49 -1.43
CA PHE A 168 16.97 -11.51 -2.49
C PHE A 168 18.40 -11.54 -3.02
N ALA A 169 18.57 -11.17 -4.28
CA ALA A 169 19.85 -10.93 -4.94
C ALA A 169 19.87 -9.54 -5.61
N PRO A 170 20.77 -8.62 -5.15
CA PRO A 170 21.53 -8.69 -3.92
C PRO A 170 20.65 -8.58 -2.67
N PRO A 171 21.12 -9.07 -1.50
CA PRO A 171 20.34 -8.99 -0.27
C PRO A 171 20.16 -7.53 0.20
N PRO A 172 18.95 -7.13 0.68
CA PRO A 172 18.72 -5.82 1.29
C PRO A 172 19.37 -5.71 2.67
N LYS A 173 19.44 -4.48 3.19
CA LYS A 173 19.99 -4.22 4.54
C LYS A 173 19.04 -4.65 5.66
N VAL A 174 17.73 -4.70 5.38
CA VAL A 174 16.67 -4.97 6.35
C VAL A 174 15.81 -6.15 5.92
N GLU A 175 15.12 -6.76 6.89
CA GLU A 175 14.12 -7.80 6.64
C GLU A 175 12.87 -7.20 5.97
N SER A 176 12.10 -8.07 5.35
CA SER A 176 10.82 -7.74 4.71
C SER A 176 9.70 -8.63 5.24
N ALA A 177 8.45 -8.30 4.92
CA ALA A 177 7.33 -9.20 5.09
C ALA A 177 6.28 -8.94 4.02
N VAL A 178 5.48 -9.96 3.75
CA VAL A 178 4.35 -9.91 2.82
C VAL A 178 3.08 -9.69 3.61
N LEU A 179 2.33 -8.68 3.20
CA LEU A 179 1.01 -8.37 3.73
C LEU A 179 -0.06 -8.57 2.65
N ALA A 180 -1.20 -9.12 3.06
CA ALA A 180 -2.40 -9.15 2.25
C ALA A 180 -3.38 -8.06 2.74
N PHE A 181 -4.03 -7.43 1.78
CA PHE A 181 -5.02 -6.36 1.98
C PHE A 181 -6.32 -6.80 1.32
N GLU A 182 -7.39 -6.82 2.08
CA GLU A 182 -8.74 -7.07 1.59
C GLU A 182 -9.60 -5.82 1.79
N LYS A 183 -10.22 -5.32 0.71
CA LYS A 183 -11.09 -4.14 0.76
C LYS A 183 -12.15 -4.32 1.83
N ILE A 184 -12.34 -3.29 2.63
CA ILE A 184 -13.51 -3.14 3.52
C ILE A 184 -14.39 -2.01 3.02
N THR A 185 -15.63 -1.94 3.49
CA THR A 185 -16.49 -0.79 3.22
C THR A 185 -15.83 0.47 3.79
N PRO A 186 -15.47 1.46 2.93
CA PRO A 186 -14.87 2.68 3.42
C PRO A 186 -15.86 3.47 4.28
N PRO A 187 -15.38 4.31 5.20
CA PRO A 187 -16.26 5.17 5.98
C PRO A 187 -16.99 6.16 5.09
N ASP A 188 -18.23 6.50 5.48
CA ASP A 188 -19.07 7.49 4.79
C ASP A 188 -18.61 8.92 5.14
N VAL A 189 -17.46 9.31 4.60
CA VAL A 189 -16.89 10.67 4.65
C VAL A 189 -16.11 10.92 3.36
N PRO A 190 -16.03 12.18 2.87
CA PRO A 190 -15.18 12.52 1.73
C PRO A 190 -13.73 12.17 2.03
N TRP A 191 -13.17 11.23 1.26
CA TRP A 191 -11.82 10.70 1.50
C TRP A 191 -10.75 11.79 1.55
N GLU A 192 -10.81 12.75 0.62
CA GLU A 192 -9.81 13.81 0.55
C GLU A 192 -9.86 14.70 1.81
N LYS A 193 -11.04 14.99 2.33
CA LYS A 193 -11.22 15.73 3.58
C LYS A 193 -10.60 14.99 4.76
N LEU A 194 -10.91 13.70 4.91
CA LEU A 194 -10.32 12.85 5.95
C LEU A 194 -8.79 12.81 5.82
N ARG A 195 -8.30 12.62 4.61
CA ARG A 195 -6.86 12.57 4.31
C ARG A 195 -6.15 13.86 4.72
N GLN A 196 -6.71 15.02 4.39
CA GLN A 196 -6.16 16.32 4.78
C GLN A 196 -6.10 16.47 6.30
N VAL A 197 -7.16 16.13 7.03
CA VAL A 197 -7.19 16.20 8.50
C VAL A 197 -6.13 15.29 9.12
N VAL A 198 -6.02 14.04 8.66
CA VAL A 198 -5.02 13.11 9.15
C VAL A 198 -3.61 13.64 8.89
N LEU A 199 -3.29 14.03 7.65
CA LEU A 199 -1.97 14.55 7.32
C LEU A 199 -1.61 15.79 8.12
N ALA A 200 -2.54 16.76 8.24
CA ALA A 200 -2.35 17.97 9.04
C ALA A 200 -2.06 17.65 10.51
N SER A 201 -2.74 16.65 11.07
CA SER A 201 -2.53 16.22 12.47
C SER A 201 -1.09 15.77 12.74
N PHE A 202 -0.45 15.07 11.77
CA PHE A 202 0.89 14.52 11.93
C PHE A 202 2.03 15.43 11.47
N LEU A 203 1.75 16.62 10.92
CA LEU A 203 2.80 17.58 10.54
C LEU A 203 3.63 18.03 11.77
N HIS A 204 3.00 18.07 12.94
CA HIS A 204 3.64 18.54 14.18
C HIS A 204 3.49 17.52 15.32
N ARG A 205 4.05 16.31 15.16
CA ARG A 205 3.92 15.17 16.10
C ARG A 205 4.16 15.49 17.58
N ARG A 206 4.96 16.50 17.91
CA ARG A 206 5.21 16.92 19.30
C ARG A 206 4.14 17.83 19.90
N LYS A 207 3.16 18.29 19.11
CA LYS A 207 2.03 19.10 19.57
C LYS A 207 0.81 18.24 19.87
N THR A 208 -0.11 18.79 20.67
CA THR A 208 -1.44 18.18 20.80
C THR A 208 -2.19 18.23 19.48
N LEU A 209 -3.13 17.31 19.28
CA LEU A 209 -3.96 17.23 18.06
C LEU A 209 -4.67 18.56 17.78
N LEU A 210 -5.26 19.18 18.82
CA LEU A 210 -5.89 20.50 18.73
C LEU A 210 -4.91 21.53 18.16
N ASN A 211 -3.73 21.65 18.76
CA ASN A 211 -2.74 22.63 18.32
C ASN A 211 -2.16 22.36 16.92
N ALA A 212 -2.00 21.09 16.55
CA ALA A 212 -1.54 20.70 15.20
C ALA A 212 -2.56 21.14 14.14
N LEU A 213 -3.85 20.90 14.38
CA LEU A 213 -4.92 21.26 13.44
C LEU A 213 -5.15 22.77 13.37
N VAL A 214 -5.11 23.49 14.51
CA VAL A 214 -5.20 24.97 14.51
C VAL A 214 -4.06 25.59 13.71
N LEU A 215 -2.83 25.09 13.84
CA LEU A 215 -1.70 25.54 13.02
C LEU A 215 -1.89 25.24 11.52
N ALA A 216 -2.64 24.22 11.18
CA ALA A 216 -3.00 23.90 9.81
C ALA A 216 -4.22 24.69 9.27
N GLY A 217 -4.76 25.64 10.07
CA GLY A 217 -5.84 26.53 9.66
C GLY A 217 -7.26 26.06 10.00
N TYR A 218 -7.41 25.01 10.80
CA TYR A 218 -8.74 24.56 11.25
C TYR A 218 -9.24 25.37 12.44
N GLU A 219 -10.55 25.58 12.53
CA GLU A 219 -11.20 26.35 13.58
C GLU A 219 -11.09 25.64 14.95
N LYS A 220 -10.54 26.32 15.94
CA LYS A 220 -10.28 25.77 17.29
C LYS A 220 -11.55 25.26 17.96
N GLU A 221 -12.63 26.01 17.84
CA GLU A 221 -13.95 25.73 18.45
C GLU A 221 -14.54 24.43 17.89
N LYS A 222 -14.47 24.23 16.57
CA LYS A 222 -14.95 23.02 15.92
C LYS A 222 -14.15 21.79 16.33
N ILE A 223 -12.82 21.91 16.38
CA ILE A 223 -11.96 20.82 16.81
C ILE A 223 -12.20 20.49 18.29
N SER A 224 -12.31 21.48 19.15
CA SER A 224 -12.60 21.27 20.58
C SER A 224 -13.95 20.56 20.79
N ALA A 225 -14.99 20.97 20.06
CA ALA A 225 -16.29 20.31 20.08
C ALA A 225 -16.21 18.85 19.62
N ALA A 226 -15.46 18.57 18.54
CA ALA A 226 -15.25 17.22 18.04
C ALA A 226 -14.53 16.33 19.07
N LEU A 227 -13.48 16.84 19.72
CA LEU A 227 -12.74 16.10 20.75
C LEU A 227 -13.63 15.81 21.98
N ASN A 228 -14.48 16.73 22.38
CA ASN A 228 -15.46 16.51 23.44
C ASN A 228 -16.48 15.41 23.08
N ILE A 229 -16.98 15.40 21.85
CA ILE A 229 -17.89 14.34 21.33
C ILE A 229 -17.18 12.98 21.32
N LEU A 230 -15.90 12.96 21.01
CA LEU A 230 -15.08 11.75 21.03
C LEU A 230 -14.67 11.31 22.44
N HIS A 231 -15.01 12.07 23.48
CA HIS A 231 -14.62 11.85 24.88
C HIS A 231 -13.10 11.72 25.07
N VAL A 232 -12.33 12.52 24.33
CA VAL A 232 -10.88 12.56 24.44
C VAL A 232 -10.42 13.93 24.96
N PRO A 233 -9.35 14.00 25.77
CA PRO A 233 -8.88 15.26 26.34
C PRO A 233 -8.33 16.19 25.24
N LEU A 234 -8.44 17.51 25.43
CA LEU A 234 -7.86 18.52 24.51
C LEU A 234 -6.32 18.43 24.40
N THR A 235 -5.70 17.73 25.33
CA THR A 235 -4.24 17.47 25.36
C THR A 235 -3.82 16.25 24.57
N VAL A 236 -4.78 15.48 23.98
CA VAL A 236 -4.53 14.27 23.21
C VAL A 236 -3.56 14.54 22.06
N ARG A 237 -2.69 13.58 21.77
CA ARG A 237 -1.76 13.66 20.64
C ARG A 237 -2.33 12.93 19.40
N PRO A 238 -1.85 13.27 18.21
CA PRO A 238 -2.31 12.64 16.95
C PRO A 238 -2.21 11.11 16.96
N GLU A 239 -1.15 10.55 17.54
CA GLU A 239 -0.91 9.11 17.62
C GLU A 239 -1.82 8.36 18.58
N GLU A 240 -2.52 9.05 19.46
CA GLU A 240 -3.42 8.46 20.45
C GLU A 240 -4.87 8.31 19.92
N ILE A 241 -5.18 8.96 18.77
CA ILE A 241 -6.50 8.92 18.12
C ILE A 241 -6.59 7.72 17.19
N THR A 242 -7.63 6.91 17.36
CA THR A 242 -7.90 5.75 16.50
C THR A 242 -8.34 6.18 15.09
N ALA A 243 -8.19 5.28 14.12
CA ALA A 243 -8.67 5.53 12.75
C ALA A 243 -10.17 5.88 12.71
N ALA A 244 -11.00 5.21 13.50
CA ALA A 244 -12.44 5.50 13.60
C ALA A 244 -12.72 6.89 14.18
N GLN A 245 -11.94 7.33 15.19
CA GLN A 245 -12.06 8.69 15.74
C GLN A 245 -11.65 9.76 14.73
N TYR A 246 -10.65 9.50 13.87
CA TYR A 246 -10.30 10.39 12.76
C TYR A 246 -11.45 10.56 11.75
N VAL A 247 -12.23 9.51 11.48
CA VAL A 247 -13.43 9.61 10.65
C VAL A 247 -14.44 10.59 11.28
N THR A 248 -14.72 10.46 12.57
CA THR A 248 -15.61 11.38 13.28
C THR A 248 -15.05 12.80 13.27
N LEU A 249 -13.77 12.98 13.62
CA LEU A 249 -13.10 14.29 13.64
C LEU A 249 -13.20 14.99 12.27
N SER A 250 -13.02 14.27 11.17
CA SER A 250 -13.05 14.85 9.83
C SER A 250 -14.43 15.41 9.42
N ARG A 251 -15.49 15.06 10.11
CA ARG A 251 -16.84 15.62 9.86
C ARG A 251 -16.99 17.05 10.36
N PHE A 252 -16.17 17.44 11.34
CA PHE A 252 -16.19 18.77 11.95
C PHE A 252 -15.15 19.74 11.36
N CYS A 253 -14.20 19.23 10.56
CA CYS A 253 -13.14 20.00 9.92
C CYS A 253 -13.51 20.59 8.55
#